data_cdb813dfe4f0e73678894bed4ffc2fa2
#
_entry.id   cdb813dfe4f0e73678894bed4ffc2fa2
#
_cell.length_a   1.000
_cell.length_b   1.000
_cell.length_c   1.000
_cell.angle_alpha   90.00
_cell.angle_beta   90.00
_cell.angle_gamma   90.00
#
_symmetry.space_group_name_H-M   'P 1'
#
loop_
_entity.id
_entity.type
_entity.pdbx_description
1 polymer ?
#
loop_
_entity_poly.entity_id
_entity_poly.type
_entity_poly.pdbx_seq_one_letter_code
_entity_poly.pdbx_strand_id
1 'polypeptide(L)'
;MNSFILSSIAAFCHSFANAFRKSGLCKLLMKIYNGISGSWKNSSVMTWIRNIGQNESNSVAVRIVRCPFTFLTFIKKKIGKFVESNIKNSFICHWARVYIQNFMAVNTRFFGIMILATVVCYSIVGMHLSKIALIVGVIGAIMSVFNFNLMSFLNPSKVVSVIKSAAGFKNLDFEFYDEKYTNGKLRLVLALLCGIIVGAVMSVSKLYGLAIPFALFGMVLVMYAPITGVYAAVFLAPFMPTMILAGICLWTALSLVIKSLSDENFKWKFDGVGMCILLLLGVLLISSLASFARMGSLKVWAMYLVFLTFYFVVVNTVKTKEQLYGLFKIFVISGALVALYGVMQYAFGWTTSNAWIDEEMFEDATMRVYSTLGNPNVLGEYLLLVLPVAAVYMLKNKWKELSKWAYGLMFLVLALCLVLTQSRGCWIGFMLSVVIFVTFYEGKWWGFIPIVLCILPFIIPQTIVDRIMSVGNMEDSSTSYRVYIWMGTLGMMKHYWLRGIGMGEAAFSQVYPFFSYNAIIAPHSHNLFLQLLVEAGISGLGVFLVMQIVFVKKMSDVYRMDDKKSMDSMLALALGSGVIGFLAQSMFDYTFYNYRVMAVFFMVLGLGLALKHLKTTD
;
A
#
# COMPACT_ATOMS: atom_id res chain seq x y z
N MET A 1 4.51 41.32 -14.67
CA MET A 1 3.08 40.98 -14.82
C MET A 1 2.65 39.81 -13.90
N ASN A 2 3.41 38.74 -13.81
CA ASN A 2 3.02 37.57 -12.99
C ASN A 2 2.96 37.82 -11.46
N SER A 3 3.72 38.78 -10.92
CA SER A 3 3.69 39.08 -9.48
C SER A 3 2.45 39.87 -9.05
N PHE A 4 1.92 40.73 -9.93
CA PHE A 4 0.75 41.55 -9.66
C PHE A 4 -0.53 40.70 -9.63
N ILE A 5 -0.71 39.79 -10.56
CA ILE A 5 -1.85 38.86 -10.60
C ILE A 5 -1.86 37.96 -9.36
N LEU A 6 -0.69 37.40 -9.02
CA LEU A 6 -0.57 36.54 -7.82
C LEU A 6 -0.80 37.32 -6.51
N SER A 7 -0.33 38.57 -6.42
CA SER A 7 -0.57 39.40 -5.25
C SER A 7 -2.04 39.85 -5.15
N SER A 8 -2.68 40.13 -6.27
CA SER A 8 -4.13 40.49 -6.31
C SER A 8 -5.01 39.30 -5.94
N ILE A 9 -4.71 38.11 -6.44
CA ILE A 9 -5.40 36.87 -6.04
C ILE A 9 -5.19 36.61 -4.54
N ALA A 10 -3.97 36.74 -4.03
CA ALA A 10 -3.68 36.55 -2.61
C ALA A 10 -4.43 37.57 -1.73
N ALA A 11 -4.48 38.84 -2.14
CA ALA A 11 -5.24 39.88 -1.47
C ALA A 11 -6.75 39.62 -1.46
N PHE A 12 -7.30 39.18 -2.59
CA PHE A 12 -8.70 38.76 -2.70
C PHE A 12 -9.01 37.58 -1.78
N CYS A 13 -8.19 36.53 -1.80
CA CYS A 13 -8.35 35.36 -0.92
C CYS A 13 -8.26 35.75 0.57
N HIS A 14 -7.38 36.68 0.92
CA HIS A 14 -7.25 37.18 2.29
C HIS A 14 -8.47 37.99 2.71
N SER A 15 -8.98 38.84 1.83
CA SER A 15 -10.20 39.63 2.04
C SER A 15 -11.43 38.75 2.19
N PHE A 16 -11.59 37.76 1.31
CA PHE A 16 -12.66 36.78 1.38
C PHE A 16 -12.62 35.93 2.66
N ALA A 17 -11.44 35.43 3.04
CA ALA A 17 -11.28 34.68 4.28
C ALA A 17 -11.62 35.51 5.52
N ASN A 18 -11.28 36.82 5.52
CA ASN A 18 -11.63 37.75 6.59
C ASN A 18 -13.13 38.06 6.62
N ALA A 19 -13.74 38.25 5.46
CA ALA A 19 -15.19 38.42 5.34
C ALA A 19 -15.95 37.18 5.80
N PHE A 20 -15.49 35.98 5.40
CA PHE A 20 -16.08 34.72 5.84
C PHE A 20 -15.96 34.53 7.35
N ARG A 21 -14.78 34.81 7.96
CA ARG A 21 -14.61 34.76 9.43
C ARG A 21 -15.55 35.68 10.19
N LYS A 22 -15.90 36.82 9.61
CA LYS A 22 -16.84 37.79 10.19
C LYS A 22 -18.32 37.44 9.91
N SER A 23 -18.58 36.51 9.00
CA SER A 23 -19.92 36.14 8.60
C SER A 23 -20.71 35.46 9.73
N GLY A 24 -22.05 35.63 9.72
CA GLY A 24 -22.94 34.95 10.65
C GLY A 24 -22.83 33.41 10.55
N LEU A 25 -22.59 32.89 9.33
CA LEU A 25 -22.43 31.46 9.08
C LEU A 25 -21.14 30.94 9.78
N CYS A 26 -20.01 31.63 9.65
CA CYS A 26 -18.77 31.24 10.32
C CYS A 26 -18.92 31.29 11.84
N LYS A 27 -19.59 32.32 12.37
CA LYS A 27 -19.87 32.42 13.81
C LYS A 27 -20.76 31.29 14.29
N LEU A 28 -21.78 30.89 13.53
CA LEU A 28 -22.64 29.76 13.84
C LEU A 28 -21.86 28.45 13.80
N LEU A 29 -21.07 28.21 12.76
CA LEU A 29 -20.22 27.02 12.62
C LEU A 29 -19.20 26.93 13.76
N MET A 30 -18.58 28.06 14.15
CA MET A 30 -17.67 28.11 15.30
C MET A 30 -18.37 27.86 16.63
N LYS A 31 -19.60 28.34 16.80
CA LYS A 31 -20.41 28.08 17.99
C LYS A 31 -20.77 26.58 18.09
N ILE A 32 -21.18 25.98 16.98
CA ILE A 32 -21.44 24.52 16.89
C ILE A 32 -20.15 23.76 17.17
N TYR A 33 -19.03 24.12 16.51
CA TYR A 33 -17.73 23.48 16.72
C TYR A 33 -17.28 23.57 18.17
N ASN A 34 -17.37 24.74 18.81
CA ASN A 34 -16.97 24.94 20.21
C ASN A 34 -17.87 24.16 21.17
N GLY A 35 -19.19 24.10 20.89
CA GLY A 35 -20.15 23.30 21.64
C GLY A 35 -19.84 21.79 21.57
N ILE A 36 -19.66 21.29 20.35
CA ILE A 36 -19.30 19.88 20.11
C ILE A 36 -17.91 19.59 20.69
N SER A 37 -16.93 20.45 20.45
CA SER A 37 -15.55 20.29 20.95
C SER A 37 -15.47 20.31 22.47
N GLY A 38 -16.26 21.18 23.13
CA GLY A 38 -16.33 21.24 24.60
C GLY A 38 -16.94 19.98 25.20
N SER A 39 -18.10 19.57 24.69
CA SER A 39 -18.77 18.35 25.11
C SER A 39 -17.93 17.10 24.79
N TRP A 40 -17.26 17.07 23.64
CA TRP A 40 -16.39 15.97 23.22
C TRP A 40 -15.13 15.87 24.10
N LYS A 41 -14.48 17.01 24.41
CA LYS A 41 -13.29 17.02 25.28
C LYS A 41 -13.55 16.48 26.68
N ASN A 42 -14.75 16.66 27.21
CA ASN A 42 -15.15 16.23 28.54
C ASN A 42 -15.90 14.90 28.55
N SER A 43 -16.09 14.29 27.38
CA SER A 43 -16.79 12.99 27.29
C SER A 43 -15.96 11.84 27.87
N SER A 44 -16.63 10.85 28.47
CA SER A 44 -16.01 9.60 28.91
C SER A 44 -15.29 8.88 27.77
N VAL A 45 -15.82 8.98 26.54
CA VAL A 45 -15.22 8.42 25.34
C VAL A 45 -13.88 9.08 25.04
N MET A 46 -13.79 10.42 25.14
CA MET A 46 -12.54 11.13 24.87
C MET A 46 -11.50 10.91 25.98
N THR A 47 -11.94 10.78 27.22
CA THR A 47 -11.09 10.38 28.35
C THR A 47 -10.56 8.96 28.13
N TRP A 48 -11.41 8.04 27.70
CA TRP A 48 -11.02 6.69 27.33
C TRP A 48 -10.02 6.68 26.13
N ILE A 49 -10.29 7.45 25.05
CA ILE A 49 -9.38 7.60 23.92
C ILE A 49 -8.02 8.17 24.35
N ARG A 50 -7.99 9.15 25.26
CA ARG A 50 -6.73 9.70 25.80
C ARG A 50 -5.94 8.64 26.58
N ASN A 51 -6.62 7.79 27.34
CA ASN A 51 -5.99 6.80 28.20
C ASN A 51 -5.57 5.53 27.47
N ILE A 52 -6.12 5.25 26.26
CA ILE A 52 -5.73 4.11 25.42
C ILE A 52 -4.23 4.05 25.12
N GLY A 53 -3.51 5.16 25.19
CA GLY A 53 -2.06 5.16 24.94
C GLY A 53 -1.18 5.21 26.18
N GLN A 54 -1.73 5.46 27.37
CA GLN A 54 -0.94 5.64 28.58
C GLN A 54 -0.81 4.39 29.44
N ASN A 55 -1.76 3.45 29.37
CA ASN A 55 -1.80 2.22 30.15
C ASN A 55 -1.56 0.93 29.34
N GLU A 56 -0.92 1.04 28.18
CA GLU A 56 -0.70 -0.10 27.27
C GLU A 56 0.16 -1.24 27.87
N SER A 57 0.90 -0.99 28.96
CA SER A 57 1.88 -1.96 29.46
C SER A 57 1.35 -3.01 30.43
N ASN A 58 0.22 -2.79 31.14
CA ASN A 58 -0.12 -3.59 32.32
C ASN A 58 -1.44 -4.37 32.29
N SER A 59 -2.28 -4.23 31.26
CA SER A 59 -3.55 -4.96 31.21
C SER A 59 -3.36 -6.43 30.82
N VAL A 60 -4.17 -7.32 31.40
CA VAL A 60 -4.18 -8.77 31.08
C VAL A 60 -4.45 -8.99 29.57
N ALA A 61 -5.34 -8.20 28.98
CA ALA A 61 -5.64 -8.27 27.56
C ALA A 61 -4.39 -7.98 26.69
N VAL A 62 -3.60 -6.97 27.06
CA VAL A 62 -2.33 -6.65 26.36
C VAL A 62 -1.33 -7.80 26.49
N ARG A 63 -1.24 -8.46 27.65
CA ARG A 63 -0.35 -9.62 27.84
C ARG A 63 -0.75 -10.80 26.96
N ILE A 64 -2.05 -11.10 26.86
CA ILE A 64 -2.57 -12.18 26.00
C ILE A 64 -2.26 -11.88 24.53
N VAL A 65 -2.55 -10.66 24.06
CA VAL A 65 -2.35 -10.26 22.66
C VAL A 65 -0.87 -10.18 22.30
N ARG A 66 0.02 -9.88 23.25
CA ARG A 66 1.48 -9.91 23.08
C ARG A 66 2.08 -11.32 23.10
N CYS A 67 1.31 -12.35 23.42
CA CYS A 67 1.80 -13.73 23.56
C CYS A 67 2.66 -14.20 22.36
N PRO A 68 2.30 -13.97 21.08
CA PRO A 68 3.16 -14.36 19.95
C PRO A 68 4.55 -13.72 20.00
N PHE A 69 4.66 -12.45 20.38
CA PHE A 69 5.95 -11.75 20.47
C PHE A 69 6.76 -12.17 21.70
N THR A 70 6.09 -12.44 22.82
CA THR A 70 6.75 -13.00 24.01
C THR A 70 7.25 -14.42 23.75
N PHE A 71 6.51 -15.22 22.99
CA PHE A 71 6.95 -16.55 22.54
C PHE A 71 8.19 -16.47 21.63
N LEU A 72 8.21 -15.53 20.66
CA LEU A 72 9.40 -15.30 19.83
C LEU A 72 10.62 -14.88 20.68
N THR A 73 10.42 -14.03 21.69
CA THR A 73 11.52 -13.65 22.60
C THR A 73 12.00 -14.80 23.47
N PHE A 74 11.11 -15.71 23.88
CA PHE A 74 11.44 -16.92 24.59
C PHE A 74 12.25 -17.89 23.71
N ILE A 75 11.83 -18.13 22.47
CA ILE A 75 12.56 -18.93 21.48
C ILE A 75 13.95 -18.35 21.26
N LYS A 76 14.04 -17.02 21.07
CA LYS A 76 15.31 -16.31 20.91
C LYS A 76 16.29 -16.61 22.04
N LYS A 77 15.84 -16.56 23.30
CA LYS A 77 16.69 -16.87 24.46
C LYS A 77 17.22 -18.31 24.43
N LYS A 78 16.41 -19.26 23.93
CA LYS A 78 16.79 -20.70 23.90
C LYS A 78 17.74 -21.05 22.75
N ILE A 79 17.45 -20.56 21.55
CA ILE A 79 18.14 -21.00 20.33
C ILE A 79 18.84 -19.87 19.56
N GLY A 80 18.77 -18.61 20.04
CA GLY A 80 19.30 -17.45 19.29
C GLY A 80 20.80 -17.59 18.97
N LYS A 81 21.63 -17.97 19.94
CA LYS A 81 23.07 -18.21 19.72
C LYS A 81 23.35 -19.34 18.73
N PHE A 82 22.54 -20.39 18.79
CA PHE A 82 22.64 -21.51 17.84
C PHE A 82 22.25 -21.05 16.43
N VAL A 83 21.20 -20.30 16.29
CA VAL A 83 20.73 -19.75 15.00
C VAL A 83 21.79 -18.79 14.44
N GLU A 84 22.30 -17.86 15.24
CA GLU A 84 23.33 -16.91 14.82
C GLU A 84 24.61 -17.61 14.35
N SER A 85 25.12 -18.57 15.12
CA SER A 85 26.32 -19.33 14.77
C SER A 85 26.12 -20.14 13.47
N ASN A 86 24.98 -20.82 13.34
CA ASN A 86 24.70 -21.63 12.16
C ASN A 86 24.44 -20.78 10.90
N ILE A 87 23.79 -19.62 11.02
CA ILE A 87 23.61 -18.71 9.89
C ILE A 87 24.96 -18.18 9.40
N LYS A 88 25.86 -17.76 10.31
CA LYS A 88 27.19 -17.26 9.93
C LYS A 88 28.02 -18.31 9.19
N ASN A 89 27.92 -19.58 9.57
CA ASN A 89 28.71 -20.69 9.04
C ASN A 89 27.95 -21.53 8.00
N SER A 90 26.71 -21.19 7.67
CA SER A 90 25.89 -21.97 6.77
C SER A 90 26.41 -21.95 5.34
N PHE A 91 26.52 -23.14 4.75
CA PHE A 91 26.81 -23.35 3.34
C PHE A 91 25.82 -22.61 2.43
N ILE A 92 24.53 -22.64 2.77
CA ILE A 92 23.47 -21.94 2.04
C ILE A 92 23.70 -20.43 2.08
N CYS A 93 24.04 -19.87 3.25
CA CYS A 93 24.31 -18.43 3.37
C CYS A 93 25.57 -18.03 2.61
N HIS A 94 26.59 -18.89 2.56
CA HIS A 94 27.78 -18.65 1.74
C HIS A 94 27.43 -18.63 0.24
N TRP A 95 26.66 -19.58 -0.26
CA TRP A 95 26.16 -19.60 -1.65
C TRP A 95 25.31 -18.38 -1.97
N ALA A 96 24.41 -18.02 -1.08
CA ALA A 96 23.58 -16.84 -1.20
C ALA A 96 24.41 -15.55 -1.30
N ARG A 97 25.47 -15.41 -0.48
CA ARG A 97 26.41 -14.27 -0.58
C ARG A 97 27.11 -14.22 -1.94
N VAL A 98 27.65 -15.34 -2.40
CA VAL A 98 28.31 -15.41 -3.70
C VAL A 98 27.34 -14.99 -4.83
N TYR A 99 26.09 -15.48 -4.77
CA TYR A 99 25.08 -15.14 -5.77
C TYR A 99 24.76 -13.63 -5.75
N ILE A 100 24.43 -13.06 -4.58
CA ILE A 100 24.14 -11.62 -4.42
C ILE A 100 25.30 -10.76 -4.90
N GLN A 101 26.52 -11.04 -4.46
CA GLN A 101 27.69 -10.23 -4.80
C GLN A 101 27.90 -10.17 -6.31
N ASN A 102 27.82 -11.32 -7.00
CA ASN A 102 27.98 -11.35 -8.46
C ASN A 102 26.83 -10.67 -9.19
N PHE A 103 25.60 -10.80 -8.69
CA PHE A 103 24.43 -10.17 -9.29
C PHE A 103 24.47 -8.65 -9.12
N MET A 104 24.78 -8.14 -7.92
CA MET A 104 24.90 -6.71 -7.63
C MET A 104 26.11 -6.06 -8.33
N ALA A 105 27.22 -6.78 -8.42
CA ALA A 105 28.39 -6.31 -9.13
C ALA A 105 28.20 -6.27 -10.66
N VAL A 106 27.13 -6.90 -11.15
CA VAL A 106 26.94 -7.18 -12.59
C VAL A 106 28.24 -7.79 -13.16
N ASN A 107 28.66 -8.92 -12.53
CA ASN A 107 29.91 -9.57 -12.92
C ASN A 107 29.76 -10.20 -14.31
N THR A 108 30.57 -9.76 -15.28
CA THR A 108 30.44 -10.15 -16.69
C THR A 108 30.59 -11.65 -16.89
N ARG A 109 31.56 -12.30 -16.21
CA ARG A 109 31.76 -13.74 -16.32
C ARG A 109 30.60 -14.54 -15.74
N PHE A 110 30.02 -14.09 -14.62
CA PHE A 110 28.87 -14.73 -14.01
C PHE A 110 27.64 -14.72 -14.96
N PHE A 111 27.31 -13.55 -15.48
CA PHE A 111 26.17 -13.42 -16.42
C PHE A 111 26.46 -14.10 -17.75
N GLY A 112 27.69 -14.02 -18.26
CA GLY A 112 28.09 -14.69 -19.50
C GLY A 112 27.90 -16.21 -19.44
N ILE A 113 28.36 -16.87 -18.37
CA ILE A 113 28.18 -18.31 -18.18
C ILE A 113 26.72 -18.66 -17.95
N MET A 114 25.98 -17.84 -17.19
CA MET A 114 24.56 -18.05 -16.97
C MET A 114 23.79 -17.99 -18.30
N ILE A 115 24.06 -16.99 -19.17
CA ILE A 115 23.45 -16.85 -20.49
C ILE A 115 23.79 -18.05 -21.39
N LEU A 116 25.06 -18.47 -21.42
CA LEU A 116 25.48 -19.64 -22.20
C LEU A 116 24.72 -20.90 -21.75
N ALA A 117 24.70 -21.17 -20.46
CA ALA A 117 24.00 -22.33 -19.91
C ALA A 117 22.49 -22.26 -20.20
N THR A 118 21.90 -21.05 -20.14
CA THR A 118 20.49 -20.83 -20.51
C THR A 118 20.24 -21.19 -21.97
N VAL A 119 21.05 -20.68 -22.90
CA VAL A 119 20.90 -20.93 -24.34
C VAL A 119 21.06 -22.41 -24.66
N VAL A 120 22.08 -23.05 -24.09
CA VAL A 120 22.34 -24.48 -24.30
C VAL A 120 21.16 -25.32 -23.77
N CYS A 121 20.74 -25.11 -22.54
CA CYS A 121 19.64 -25.84 -21.94
C CYS A 121 18.31 -25.61 -22.71
N TYR A 122 17.99 -24.35 -23.03
CA TYR A 122 16.81 -23.99 -23.80
C TYR A 122 16.78 -24.67 -25.18
N SER A 123 17.93 -24.71 -25.87
CA SER A 123 18.03 -25.31 -27.21
C SER A 123 17.92 -26.85 -27.15
N ILE A 124 18.46 -27.48 -26.11
CA ILE A 124 18.34 -28.94 -25.91
C ILE A 124 16.90 -29.31 -25.58
N VAL A 125 16.30 -28.66 -24.61
CA VAL A 125 14.92 -28.97 -24.15
C VAL A 125 13.89 -28.62 -25.22
N GLY A 126 14.07 -27.48 -25.92
CA GLY A 126 13.17 -27.02 -26.97
C GLY A 126 13.41 -27.68 -28.33
N MET A 127 14.43 -28.53 -28.46
CA MET A 127 14.85 -29.17 -29.72
C MET A 127 14.98 -28.19 -30.89
N HIS A 128 15.27 -26.91 -30.61
CA HIS A 128 15.34 -25.85 -31.62
C HIS A 128 16.34 -24.77 -31.24
N LEU A 129 17.28 -24.52 -32.15
CA LEU A 129 18.24 -23.41 -32.03
C LEU A 129 17.79 -22.25 -32.93
N SER A 130 17.15 -21.25 -32.34
CA SER A 130 16.76 -20.03 -33.09
C SER A 130 17.96 -19.13 -33.37
N LYS A 131 17.88 -18.31 -34.47
CA LYS A 131 18.90 -17.31 -34.77
C LYS A 131 19.15 -16.35 -33.59
N ILE A 132 18.10 -15.97 -32.87
CA ILE A 132 18.20 -15.10 -31.67
C ILE A 132 18.96 -15.82 -30.55
N ALA A 133 18.68 -17.10 -30.30
CA ALA A 133 19.41 -17.87 -29.31
C ALA A 133 20.90 -17.98 -29.63
N LEU A 134 21.24 -18.14 -30.89
CA LEU A 134 22.65 -18.15 -31.33
C LEU A 134 23.33 -16.82 -31.04
N ILE A 135 22.73 -15.68 -31.42
CA ILE A 135 23.28 -14.33 -31.13
C ILE A 135 23.45 -14.12 -29.62
N VAL A 136 22.45 -14.46 -28.82
CA VAL A 136 22.52 -14.34 -27.36
C VAL A 136 23.59 -15.26 -26.77
N GLY A 137 23.76 -16.46 -27.32
CA GLY A 137 24.84 -17.37 -26.98
C GLY A 137 26.23 -16.82 -27.25
N VAL A 138 26.43 -16.19 -28.43
CA VAL A 138 27.70 -15.51 -28.76
C VAL A 138 28.00 -14.36 -27.81
N ILE A 139 26.99 -13.55 -27.46
CA ILE A 139 27.14 -12.47 -26.48
C ILE A 139 27.52 -13.09 -25.10
N GLY A 140 26.86 -14.16 -24.67
CA GLY A 140 27.21 -14.86 -23.47
C GLY A 140 28.63 -15.42 -23.44
N ALA A 141 29.10 -15.97 -24.59
CA ALA A 141 30.46 -16.45 -24.76
C ALA A 141 31.47 -15.30 -24.59
N ILE A 142 31.27 -14.18 -25.27
CA ILE A 142 32.14 -12.99 -25.16
C ILE A 142 32.15 -12.51 -23.69
N MET A 143 31.00 -12.35 -23.06
CA MET A 143 30.92 -11.92 -21.66
C MET A 143 31.61 -12.88 -20.70
N SER A 144 31.62 -14.19 -20.96
CA SER A 144 32.21 -15.20 -20.08
C SER A 144 33.76 -15.14 -20.06
N VAL A 145 34.39 -14.61 -21.12
CA VAL A 145 35.85 -14.45 -21.19
C VAL A 145 36.32 -13.34 -20.26
N PHE A 146 35.56 -12.26 -20.16
CA PHE A 146 35.91 -11.10 -19.34
C PHE A 146 35.44 -11.30 -17.91
N ASN A 147 36.26 -10.89 -16.93
CA ASN A 147 35.92 -10.97 -15.51
C ASN A 147 36.06 -9.60 -14.85
N PHE A 148 35.11 -8.72 -15.14
CA PHE A 148 35.05 -7.43 -14.46
C PHE A 148 33.65 -7.16 -13.92
N ASN A 149 33.61 -6.29 -12.92
CA ASN A 149 32.39 -5.90 -12.23
C ASN A 149 31.91 -4.57 -12.79
N LEU A 150 30.86 -4.59 -13.62
CA LEU A 150 30.35 -3.41 -14.31
C LEU A 150 29.91 -2.30 -13.33
N MET A 151 29.36 -2.67 -12.17
CA MET A 151 28.90 -1.70 -11.17
C MET A 151 30.04 -0.94 -10.49
N SER A 152 31.26 -1.50 -10.40
CA SER A 152 32.42 -0.75 -9.91
C SER A 152 32.76 0.44 -10.82
N PHE A 153 32.49 0.31 -12.11
CA PHE A 153 32.66 1.35 -13.12
C PHE A 153 31.54 2.40 -13.08
N LEU A 154 30.30 1.95 -12.81
CA LEU A 154 29.12 2.81 -12.84
C LEU A 154 28.89 3.57 -11.51
N ASN A 155 29.33 3.01 -10.38
CA ASN A 155 29.14 3.63 -9.06
C ASN A 155 29.64 5.08 -8.92
N PRO A 156 30.80 5.48 -9.52
CA PRO A 156 31.26 6.86 -9.47
C PRO A 156 30.42 7.82 -10.34
N SER A 157 29.52 7.30 -11.19
CA SER A 157 28.77 8.13 -12.11
C SER A 157 27.70 8.96 -11.38
N LYS A 158 27.56 10.23 -11.78
CA LYS A 158 26.51 11.14 -11.29
C LYS A 158 25.11 10.57 -11.54
N VAL A 159 24.91 9.84 -12.62
CA VAL A 159 23.62 9.24 -12.99
C VAL A 159 23.20 8.20 -11.94
N VAL A 160 24.11 7.28 -11.57
CA VAL A 160 23.83 6.26 -10.54
C VAL A 160 23.60 6.91 -9.17
N SER A 161 24.35 7.97 -8.83
CA SER A 161 24.14 8.69 -7.57
C SER A 161 22.77 9.39 -7.52
N VAL A 162 22.31 9.94 -8.64
CA VAL A 162 20.98 10.55 -8.77
C VAL A 162 19.89 9.48 -8.63
N ILE A 163 20.04 8.33 -9.31
CA ILE A 163 19.08 7.22 -9.21
C ILE A 163 19.02 6.68 -7.77
N LYS A 164 20.16 6.45 -7.12
CA LYS A 164 20.22 6.05 -5.71
C LYS A 164 19.53 7.05 -4.78
N SER A 165 19.79 8.34 -5.01
CA SER A 165 19.17 9.42 -4.22
C SER A 165 17.66 9.52 -4.45
N ALA A 166 17.20 9.41 -5.69
CA ALA A 166 15.78 9.44 -6.04
C ALA A 166 15.03 8.23 -5.46
N ALA A 167 15.67 7.06 -5.47
CA ALA A 167 15.11 5.83 -4.90
C ALA A 167 15.20 5.77 -3.36
N GLY A 168 15.77 6.78 -2.68
CA GLY A 168 15.95 6.76 -1.23
C GLY A 168 17.09 5.87 -0.73
N PHE A 169 17.93 5.38 -1.64
CA PHE A 169 19.05 4.47 -1.34
C PHE A 169 20.39 5.19 -1.13
N LYS A 170 20.39 6.50 -0.91
CA LYS A 170 21.61 7.31 -0.82
C LYS A 170 22.58 6.81 0.27
N ASN A 171 22.06 6.25 1.36
CA ASN A 171 22.83 5.71 2.49
C ASN A 171 22.73 4.19 2.66
N LEU A 172 22.17 3.49 1.69
CA LEU A 172 22.41 2.08 1.54
C LEU A 172 23.79 1.95 0.88
N ASP A 173 24.82 2.19 1.66
CA ASP A 173 26.13 1.64 1.35
C ASP A 173 25.98 0.13 1.39
N PHE A 174 25.73 -0.40 0.21
CA PHE A 174 25.86 -1.81 0.00
C PHE A 174 27.36 -2.12 0.10
N GLU A 175 27.86 -2.30 1.32
CA GLU A 175 29.14 -2.98 1.60
C GLU A 175 29.13 -4.43 1.08
N PHE A 176 28.24 -4.71 0.12
CA PHE A 176 28.08 -6.01 -0.51
C PHE A 176 29.10 -6.27 -1.62
N TYR A 177 30.02 -5.33 -1.85
CA TYR A 177 31.07 -5.52 -2.84
C TYR A 177 32.33 -6.06 -2.18
N ASP A 178 32.40 -7.38 -2.01
CA ASP A 178 33.59 -8.09 -1.55
C ASP A 178 34.16 -8.90 -2.73
N GLU A 179 35.35 -8.53 -3.20
CA GLU A 179 36.05 -9.24 -4.28
C GLU A 179 36.24 -10.74 -4.01
N LYS A 180 36.35 -11.13 -2.74
CA LYS A 180 36.44 -12.51 -2.32
C LYS A 180 35.29 -13.37 -2.83
N TYR A 181 34.08 -12.83 -2.90
CA TYR A 181 32.88 -13.54 -3.35
C TYR A 181 32.63 -13.43 -4.84
N THR A 182 33.26 -12.48 -5.54
CA THR A 182 33.12 -12.32 -7.00
C THR A 182 34.13 -13.18 -7.78
N ASN A 183 35.14 -13.76 -7.14
CA ASN A 183 36.27 -14.43 -7.77
C ASN A 183 36.45 -15.91 -7.32
N GLY A 184 35.45 -16.71 -7.19
CA GLY A 184 35.59 -18.11 -6.75
C GLY A 184 35.07 -19.15 -7.75
N LYS A 185 35.46 -20.43 -7.60
CA LYS A 185 34.90 -21.56 -8.38
C LYS A 185 33.39 -21.70 -8.16
N LEU A 186 32.90 -21.42 -6.95
CA LEU A 186 31.47 -21.47 -6.60
C LEU A 186 30.61 -20.53 -7.47
N ARG A 187 31.14 -19.36 -7.85
CA ARG A 187 30.50 -18.45 -8.79
C ARG A 187 30.12 -19.15 -10.11
N LEU A 188 31.05 -19.93 -10.66
CA LEU A 188 30.87 -20.63 -11.93
C LEU A 188 29.77 -21.71 -11.80
N VAL A 189 29.79 -22.45 -10.70
CA VAL A 189 28.77 -23.47 -10.40
C VAL A 189 27.40 -22.82 -10.28
N LEU A 190 27.28 -21.71 -9.56
CA LEU A 190 26.02 -21.00 -9.40
C LEU A 190 25.51 -20.40 -10.72
N ALA A 191 26.41 -19.85 -11.54
CA ALA A 191 26.04 -19.33 -12.86
C ALA A 191 25.50 -20.44 -13.77
N LEU A 192 26.16 -21.61 -13.78
CA LEU A 192 25.72 -22.78 -14.54
C LEU A 192 24.36 -23.29 -14.05
N LEU A 193 24.20 -23.52 -12.75
CA LEU A 193 22.94 -24.00 -12.18
C LEU A 193 21.78 -23.04 -12.45
N CYS A 194 21.99 -21.76 -12.24
CA CYS A 194 20.99 -20.74 -12.52
C CYS A 194 20.63 -20.72 -14.03
N GLY A 195 21.62 -20.79 -14.92
CA GLY A 195 21.39 -20.80 -16.35
C GLY A 195 20.62 -22.05 -16.82
N ILE A 196 20.92 -23.24 -16.28
CA ILE A 196 20.20 -24.48 -16.56
C ILE A 196 18.71 -24.34 -16.14
N ILE A 197 18.46 -23.87 -14.92
CA ILE A 197 17.09 -23.68 -14.42
C ILE A 197 16.33 -22.68 -15.30
N VAL A 198 16.95 -21.54 -15.62
CA VAL A 198 16.36 -20.51 -16.51
C VAL A 198 16.04 -21.10 -17.88
N GLY A 199 16.98 -21.83 -18.49
CA GLY A 199 16.79 -22.44 -19.82
C GLY A 199 15.67 -23.49 -19.84
N ALA A 200 15.60 -24.33 -18.80
CA ALA A 200 14.53 -25.33 -18.66
C ALA A 200 13.16 -24.67 -18.49
N VAL A 201 13.04 -23.60 -17.69
CA VAL A 201 11.77 -22.89 -17.54
C VAL A 201 11.41 -22.06 -18.76
N MET A 202 12.40 -21.48 -19.46
CA MET A 202 12.16 -20.75 -20.71
C MET A 202 11.61 -21.63 -21.82
N SER A 203 11.86 -22.93 -21.81
CA SER A 203 11.28 -23.86 -22.78
C SER A 203 9.76 -24.03 -22.59
N VAL A 204 9.26 -23.82 -21.37
CA VAL A 204 7.82 -23.83 -21.04
C VAL A 204 7.23 -22.42 -21.13
N SER A 205 7.90 -21.43 -20.57
CA SER A 205 7.48 -20.02 -20.60
C SER A 205 8.68 -19.09 -20.59
N LYS A 206 8.84 -18.33 -21.67
CA LYS A 206 9.95 -17.37 -21.83
C LYS A 206 9.93 -16.30 -20.73
N LEU A 207 8.74 -15.81 -20.38
CA LEU A 207 8.57 -14.77 -19.36
C LEU A 207 8.98 -15.26 -17.96
N TYR A 208 8.53 -16.44 -17.56
CA TYR A 208 8.88 -17.00 -16.25
C TYR A 208 10.37 -17.36 -16.17
N GLY A 209 10.95 -17.90 -17.25
CA GLY A 209 12.40 -18.16 -17.30
C GLY A 209 13.23 -16.90 -17.08
N LEU A 210 12.90 -15.81 -17.76
CA LEU A 210 13.59 -14.52 -17.58
C LEU A 210 13.38 -13.93 -16.17
N ALA A 211 12.24 -14.19 -15.53
CA ALA A 211 11.96 -13.65 -14.19
C ALA A 211 12.73 -14.37 -13.07
N ILE A 212 13.12 -15.64 -13.24
CA ILE A 212 13.77 -16.46 -12.19
C ILE A 212 15.02 -15.82 -11.58
N PRO A 213 16.04 -15.38 -12.34
CA PRO A 213 17.25 -14.83 -11.74
C PRO A 213 16.96 -13.56 -10.92
N PHE A 214 16.02 -12.73 -11.36
CA PHE A 214 15.61 -11.54 -10.61
C PHE A 214 14.79 -11.90 -9.37
N ALA A 215 13.92 -12.89 -9.45
CA ALA A 215 13.16 -13.38 -8.31
C ALA A 215 14.07 -14.00 -7.25
N LEU A 216 15.01 -14.85 -7.63
CA LEU A 216 16.02 -15.42 -6.73
C LEU A 216 16.88 -14.32 -6.09
N PHE A 217 17.34 -13.35 -6.88
CA PHE A 217 18.07 -12.19 -6.36
C PHE A 217 17.22 -11.44 -5.32
N GLY A 218 15.99 -11.11 -5.63
CA GLY A 218 15.07 -10.44 -4.72
C GLY A 218 14.83 -11.24 -3.44
N MET A 219 14.60 -12.56 -3.53
CA MET A 219 14.40 -13.43 -2.37
C MET A 219 15.62 -13.44 -1.45
N VAL A 220 16.82 -13.59 -2.01
CA VAL A 220 18.06 -13.60 -1.21
C VAL A 220 18.33 -12.20 -0.63
N LEU A 221 18.08 -11.14 -1.39
CA LEU A 221 18.23 -9.76 -0.91
C LEU A 221 17.31 -9.47 0.29
N VAL A 222 16.06 -9.91 0.24
CA VAL A 222 15.09 -9.78 1.33
C VAL A 222 15.57 -10.55 2.58
N MET A 223 16.15 -11.72 2.43
CA MET A 223 16.72 -12.48 3.57
C MET A 223 17.83 -11.72 4.28
N TYR A 224 18.66 -10.98 3.54
CA TYR A 224 19.70 -10.14 4.12
C TYR A 224 19.16 -8.86 4.75
N ALA A 225 18.26 -8.21 4.06
CA ALA A 225 17.72 -6.91 4.41
C ALA A 225 16.19 -6.90 4.25
N PRO A 226 15.41 -7.29 5.29
CA PRO A 226 13.94 -7.34 5.21
C PRO A 226 13.30 -6.04 4.73
N ILE A 227 13.95 -4.90 4.91
CA ILE A 227 13.48 -3.60 4.41
C ILE A 227 13.30 -3.60 2.88
N THR A 228 14.12 -4.35 2.13
CA THR A 228 13.98 -4.44 0.67
C THR A 228 12.70 -5.17 0.26
N GLY A 229 12.24 -6.13 1.06
CA GLY A 229 10.94 -6.76 0.88
C GLY A 229 9.78 -5.80 1.13
N VAL A 230 9.91 -4.88 2.09
CA VAL A 230 8.92 -3.82 2.31
C VAL A 230 8.89 -2.86 1.10
N TYR A 231 10.06 -2.45 0.59
CA TYR A 231 10.14 -1.64 -0.65
C TYR A 231 9.49 -2.36 -1.83
N ALA A 232 9.79 -3.66 -2.00
CA ALA A 232 9.20 -4.48 -3.06
C ALA A 232 7.68 -4.60 -2.91
N ALA A 233 7.17 -4.86 -1.70
CA ALA A 233 5.74 -4.95 -1.45
C ALA A 233 5.01 -3.63 -1.73
N VAL A 234 5.54 -2.50 -1.27
CA VAL A 234 4.95 -1.17 -1.50
C VAL A 234 4.94 -0.82 -3.00
N PHE A 235 6.05 -1.10 -3.72
CA PHE A 235 6.14 -0.79 -5.15
C PHE A 235 5.27 -1.71 -6.00
N LEU A 236 5.32 -3.03 -5.73
CA LEU A 236 4.71 -4.05 -6.58
C LEU A 236 3.23 -4.31 -6.27
N ALA A 237 2.71 -3.84 -5.13
CA ALA A 237 1.33 -4.11 -4.72
C ALA A 237 0.28 -3.84 -5.82
N PRO A 238 0.29 -2.74 -6.56
CA PRO A 238 -0.71 -2.48 -7.59
C PRO A 238 -0.46 -3.26 -8.90
N PHE A 239 0.73 -3.80 -9.12
CA PHE A 239 1.11 -4.46 -10.39
C PHE A 239 0.99 -5.99 -10.33
N MET A 240 1.24 -6.57 -9.16
CA MET A 240 1.35 -8.04 -9.03
C MET A 240 0.01 -8.69 -8.71
N PRO A 241 -0.21 -9.94 -9.18
CA PRO A 241 -1.30 -10.76 -8.68
C PRO A 241 -1.24 -10.94 -7.16
N THR A 242 -2.40 -11.05 -6.54
CA THR A 242 -2.54 -11.15 -5.07
C THR A 242 -1.67 -12.22 -4.43
N MET A 243 -1.56 -13.40 -5.08
CA MET A 243 -0.76 -14.52 -4.55
C MET A 243 0.75 -14.22 -4.55
N ILE A 244 1.25 -13.51 -5.57
CA ILE A 244 2.66 -13.09 -5.63
C ILE A 244 2.93 -12.06 -4.53
N LEU A 245 2.03 -11.08 -4.37
CA LEU A 245 2.15 -10.09 -3.29
C LEU A 245 2.14 -10.76 -1.91
N ALA A 246 1.24 -11.72 -1.69
CA ALA A 246 1.19 -12.50 -0.45
C ALA A 246 2.51 -13.27 -0.22
N GLY A 247 3.08 -13.86 -1.26
CA GLY A 247 4.40 -14.51 -1.21
C GLY A 247 5.52 -13.55 -0.80
N ILE A 248 5.56 -12.33 -1.36
CA ILE A 248 6.53 -11.29 -0.98
C ILE A 248 6.34 -10.91 0.50
N CYS A 249 5.10 -10.70 0.94
CA CYS A 249 4.81 -10.35 2.33
C CYS A 249 5.24 -11.46 3.30
N LEU A 250 4.89 -12.72 3.01
CA LEU A 250 5.27 -13.88 3.83
C LEU A 250 6.80 -14.07 3.89
N TRP A 251 7.48 -13.98 2.74
CA TRP A 251 8.92 -14.11 2.68
C TRP A 251 9.64 -13.02 3.48
N THR A 252 9.14 -11.78 3.38
CA THR A 252 9.66 -10.66 4.16
C THR A 252 9.41 -10.85 5.66
N ALA A 253 8.23 -11.35 6.04
CA ALA A 253 7.91 -11.66 7.43
C ALA A 253 8.83 -12.77 7.98
N LEU A 254 9.04 -13.85 7.22
CA LEU A 254 9.96 -14.92 7.58
C LEU A 254 11.39 -14.41 7.78
N SER A 255 11.87 -13.60 6.84
CA SER A 255 13.18 -12.96 6.93
C SER A 255 13.31 -12.10 8.21
N LEU A 256 12.29 -11.30 8.54
CA LEU A 256 12.28 -10.50 9.77
C LEU A 256 12.28 -11.37 11.03
N VAL A 257 11.52 -12.47 11.05
CA VAL A 257 11.52 -13.42 12.16
C VAL A 257 12.91 -14.04 12.33
N ILE A 258 13.52 -14.53 11.26
CA ILE A 258 14.89 -15.08 11.31
C ILE A 258 15.88 -14.03 11.85
N LYS A 259 15.81 -12.79 11.34
CA LYS A 259 16.64 -11.68 11.82
C LYS A 259 16.39 -11.38 13.30
N SER A 260 15.14 -11.40 13.75
CA SER A 260 14.81 -11.17 15.16
C SER A 260 15.34 -12.24 16.10
N LEU A 261 15.51 -13.46 15.61
CA LEU A 261 16.10 -14.58 16.37
C LEU A 261 17.62 -14.52 16.40
N SER A 262 18.26 -14.04 15.33
CA SER A 262 19.73 -14.00 15.19
C SER A 262 20.38 -12.71 15.71
N ASP A 263 19.65 -11.62 15.87
CA ASP A 263 20.16 -10.33 16.37
C ASP A 263 19.82 -10.17 17.86
N GLU A 264 20.82 -10.24 18.75
CA GLU A 264 20.62 -10.14 20.20
C GLU A 264 19.96 -8.82 20.62
N ASN A 265 20.22 -7.74 19.89
CA ASN A 265 19.70 -6.40 20.20
C ASN A 265 18.31 -6.14 19.60
N PHE A 266 17.77 -7.04 18.80
CA PHE A 266 16.46 -6.85 18.18
C PHE A 266 15.34 -6.85 19.23
N LYS A 267 14.54 -5.78 19.24
CA LYS A 267 13.34 -5.64 20.10
C LYS A 267 12.12 -5.42 19.22
N TRP A 268 11.09 -6.22 19.44
CA TRP A 268 9.81 -6.05 18.76
C TRP A 268 9.11 -4.76 19.22
N LYS A 269 8.75 -3.91 18.25
CA LYS A 269 7.87 -2.76 18.48
C LYS A 269 6.42 -3.23 18.41
N PHE A 270 5.65 -2.86 19.41
CA PHE A 270 4.24 -3.20 19.54
C PHE A 270 3.48 -1.98 20.06
N ASP A 271 2.34 -1.69 19.46
CA ASP A 271 1.53 -0.51 19.75
C ASP A 271 0.02 -0.82 19.72
N GLY A 272 -0.81 0.19 20.02
CA GLY A 272 -2.26 0.03 20.10
C GLY A 272 -2.94 -0.35 18.78
N VAL A 273 -2.39 0.09 17.63
CA VAL A 273 -2.92 -0.33 16.31
C VAL A 273 -2.61 -1.80 16.08
N GLY A 274 -1.38 -2.23 16.37
CA GLY A 274 -0.98 -3.64 16.30
C GLY A 274 -1.81 -4.53 17.22
N MET A 275 -2.14 -4.04 18.43
CA MET A 275 -3.06 -4.75 19.34
C MET A 275 -4.43 -4.95 18.69
N CYS A 276 -5.02 -3.90 18.12
CA CYS A 276 -6.31 -3.99 17.43
C CYS A 276 -6.27 -4.96 16.24
N ILE A 277 -5.15 -4.99 15.47
CA ILE A 277 -4.97 -5.94 14.36
C ILE A 277 -5.02 -7.38 14.86
N LEU A 278 -4.31 -7.72 15.93
CA LEU A 278 -4.34 -9.09 16.47
C LEU A 278 -5.69 -9.47 17.05
N LEU A 279 -6.36 -8.53 17.72
CA LEU A 279 -7.73 -8.73 18.22
C LEU A 279 -8.71 -8.95 17.06
N LEU A 280 -8.61 -8.13 16.01
CA LEU A 280 -9.44 -8.27 14.81
C LEU A 280 -9.22 -9.64 14.16
N LEU A 281 -7.98 -10.06 13.96
CA LEU A 281 -7.66 -11.38 13.42
C LEU A 281 -8.23 -12.52 14.29
N GLY A 282 -8.20 -12.38 15.61
CA GLY A 282 -8.81 -13.34 16.53
C GLY A 282 -10.31 -13.44 16.37
N VAL A 283 -11.01 -12.30 16.33
CA VAL A 283 -12.47 -12.24 16.11
C VAL A 283 -12.84 -12.82 14.75
N LEU A 284 -12.12 -12.44 13.69
CA LEU A 284 -12.32 -12.96 12.34
C LEU A 284 -12.07 -14.48 12.26
N LEU A 285 -11.10 -15.02 13.01
CA LEU A 285 -10.87 -16.47 13.10
C LEU A 285 -12.06 -17.18 13.74
N ILE A 286 -12.52 -16.68 14.87
CA ILE A 286 -13.67 -17.27 15.59
C ILE A 286 -14.90 -17.27 14.68
N SER A 287 -15.18 -16.16 13.99
CA SER A 287 -16.28 -16.07 13.04
C SER A 287 -16.11 -17.04 11.86
N SER A 288 -14.88 -17.18 11.32
CA SER A 288 -14.59 -18.11 10.23
C SER A 288 -14.76 -19.58 10.62
N LEU A 289 -14.40 -19.94 11.85
CA LEU A 289 -14.59 -21.29 12.38
C LEU A 289 -16.08 -21.64 12.60
N ALA A 290 -16.89 -20.62 12.95
CA ALA A 290 -18.34 -20.74 13.13
C ALA A 290 -19.14 -20.49 11.84
N SER A 291 -18.48 -20.29 10.70
CA SER A 291 -19.09 -19.92 9.43
C SER A 291 -19.94 -21.03 8.82
N PHE A 292 -20.98 -20.62 8.09
CA PHE A 292 -21.77 -21.51 7.22
C PHE A 292 -20.90 -22.11 6.08
N ALA A 293 -19.90 -21.34 5.57
CA ALA A 293 -18.94 -21.79 4.57
C ALA A 293 -17.52 -21.85 5.17
N ARG A 294 -17.32 -22.69 6.18
CA ARG A 294 -16.10 -22.71 7.02
C ARG A 294 -14.80 -22.70 6.23
N MET A 295 -14.62 -23.60 5.27
CA MET A 295 -13.38 -23.70 4.49
C MET A 295 -13.16 -22.47 3.60
N GLY A 296 -14.23 -21.90 3.02
CA GLY A 296 -14.18 -20.65 2.25
C GLY A 296 -13.74 -19.48 3.15
N SER A 297 -14.36 -19.35 4.33
CA SER A 297 -14.05 -18.32 5.30
C SER A 297 -12.63 -18.43 5.86
N LEU A 298 -12.12 -19.64 6.11
CA LEU A 298 -10.74 -19.84 6.56
C LEU A 298 -9.71 -19.46 5.49
N LYS A 299 -10.00 -19.68 4.20
CA LYS A 299 -9.14 -19.21 3.09
C LYS A 299 -9.06 -17.68 3.08
N VAL A 300 -10.20 -16.99 3.21
CA VAL A 300 -10.25 -15.53 3.30
C VAL A 300 -9.50 -15.04 4.54
N TRP A 301 -9.73 -15.65 5.70
CA TRP A 301 -9.02 -15.34 6.93
C TRP A 301 -7.49 -15.47 6.78
N ALA A 302 -7.02 -16.51 6.09
CA ALA A 302 -5.58 -16.70 5.85
C ALA A 302 -4.99 -15.53 5.02
N MET A 303 -5.72 -15.00 4.04
CA MET A 303 -5.29 -13.81 3.29
C MET A 303 -5.25 -12.57 4.19
N TYR A 304 -6.26 -12.39 5.05
CA TYR A 304 -6.26 -11.32 6.05
C TYR A 304 -5.07 -11.47 7.02
N LEU A 305 -4.79 -12.69 7.49
CA LEU A 305 -3.64 -12.95 8.36
C LEU A 305 -2.35 -12.44 7.71
N VAL A 306 -2.10 -12.76 6.45
CA VAL A 306 -0.89 -12.34 5.73
C VAL A 306 -0.80 -10.82 5.62
N PHE A 307 -1.85 -10.16 5.14
CA PHE A 307 -1.78 -8.73 4.83
C PHE A 307 -1.91 -7.84 6.07
N LEU A 308 -2.71 -8.22 7.06
CA LEU A 308 -2.81 -7.47 8.30
C LEU A 308 -1.54 -7.59 9.14
N THR A 309 -0.94 -8.79 9.21
CA THR A 309 0.31 -8.97 9.97
C THR A 309 1.52 -8.31 9.28
N PHE A 310 1.44 -8.01 7.98
CA PHE A 310 2.49 -7.26 7.30
C PHE A 310 2.68 -5.84 7.87
N TYR A 311 1.67 -5.27 8.53
CA TYR A 311 1.81 -4.10 9.39
C TYR A 311 2.99 -4.22 10.36
N PHE A 312 3.11 -5.35 11.08
CA PHE A 312 4.22 -5.56 12.03
C PHE A 312 5.57 -5.62 11.32
N VAL A 313 5.59 -6.17 10.11
CA VAL A 313 6.81 -6.21 9.29
C VAL A 313 7.26 -4.78 8.98
N VAL A 314 6.37 -3.92 8.51
CA VAL A 314 6.66 -2.51 8.22
C VAL A 314 7.19 -1.79 9.46
N VAL A 315 6.45 -1.84 10.58
CA VAL A 315 6.80 -1.13 11.82
C VAL A 315 8.14 -1.58 12.40
N ASN A 316 8.47 -2.88 12.30
CA ASN A 316 9.68 -3.43 12.90
C ASN A 316 10.90 -3.43 11.96
N THR A 317 10.70 -3.21 10.66
CA THR A 317 11.77 -3.19 9.67
C THR A 317 12.31 -1.79 9.43
N VAL A 318 11.45 -0.77 9.47
CA VAL A 318 11.86 0.62 9.27
C VAL A 318 12.60 1.15 10.50
N LYS A 319 13.89 1.52 10.30
CA LYS A 319 14.77 1.95 11.40
C LYS A 319 15.21 3.40 11.30
N THR A 320 15.21 4.00 10.12
CA THR A 320 15.66 5.38 9.90
C THR A 320 14.65 6.21 9.12
N LYS A 321 14.72 7.54 9.25
CA LYS A 321 13.87 8.48 8.50
C LYS A 321 14.12 8.40 7.00
N GLU A 322 15.37 8.15 6.58
CA GLU A 322 15.71 8.00 5.17
C GLU A 322 14.98 6.80 4.55
N GLN A 323 14.98 5.65 5.24
CA GLN A 323 14.23 4.47 4.81
C GLN A 323 12.74 4.79 4.70
N LEU A 324 12.17 5.44 5.71
CA LEU A 324 10.75 5.80 5.72
C LEU A 324 10.39 6.77 4.58
N TYR A 325 11.17 7.83 4.40
CA TYR A 325 10.93 8.80 3.31
C TYR A 325 11.16 8.15 1.93
N GLY A 326 12.11 7.22 1.83
CA GLY A 326 12.32 6.41 0.63
C GLY A 326 11.09 5.57 0.29
N LEU A 327 10.47 4.92 1.28
CA LEU A 327 9.24 4.14 1.12
C LEU A 327 8.07 5.01 0.65
N PHE A 328 7.88 6.21 1.21
CA PHE A 328 6.85 7.13 0.74
C PHE A 328 7.12 7.61 -0.70
N LYS A 329 8.37 7.90 -1.07
CA LYS A 329 8.74 8.27 -2.45
C LYS A 329 8.39 7.14 -3.43
N ILE A 330 8.76 5.90 -3.10
CA ILE A 330 8.45 4.72 -3.93
C ILE A 330 6.94 4.49 -4.01
N PHE A 331 6.21 4.72 -2.93
CA PHE A 331 4.74 4.65 -2.93
C PHE A 331 4.11 5.64 -3.91
N VAL A 332 4.59 6.89 -3.92
CA VAL A 332 4.14 7.93 -4.87
C VAL A 332 4.53 7.57 -6.31
N ILE A 333 5.76 7.10 -6.54
CA ILE A 333 6.24 6.69 -7.87
C ILE A 333 5.41 5.51 -8.39
N SER A 334 5.18 4.49 -7.57
CA SER A 334 4.34 3.34 -7.91
C SER A 334 2.92 3.79 -8.30
N GLY A 335 2.31 4.65 -7.49
CA GLY A 335 1.00 5.22 -7.79
C GLY A 335 0.97 6.04 -9.09
N ALA A 336 2.00 6.85 -9.33
CA ALA A 336 2.10 7.66 -10.54
C ALA A 336 2.22 6.80 -11.80
N LEU A 337 2.96 5.67 -11.74
CA LEU A 337 3.05 4.72 -12.85
C LEU A 337 1.70 4.04 -13.13
N VAL A 338 0.99 3.62 -12.09
CA VAL A 338 -0.38 3.07 -12.20
C VAL A 338 -1.33 4.11 -12.81
N ALA A 339 -1.27 5.34 -12.32
CA ALA A 339 -2.13 6.42 -12.81
C ALA A 339 -1.78 6.79 -14.26
N LEU A 340 -0.49 6.83 -14.62
CA LEU A 340 -0.05 7.09 -15.99
C LEU A 340 -0.60 6.01 -16.95
N TYR A 341 -0.50 4.73 -16.57
CA TYR A 341 -1.07 3.64 -17.37
C TYR A 341 -2.60 3.81 -17.51
N GLY A 342 -3.30 4.22 -16.44
CA GLY A 342 -4.72 4.51 -16.48
C GLY A 342 -5.08 5.68 -17.41
N VAL A 343 -4.31 6.77 -17.36
CA VAL A 343 -4.51 7.91 -18.28
C VAL A 343 -4.24 7.50 -19.74
N MET A 344 -3.20 6.69 -19.97
CA MET A 344 -2.92 6.14 -21.32
C MET A 344 -4.04 5.20 -21.78
N GLN A 345 -4.60 4.38 -20.90
CA GLN A 345 -5.75 3.53 -21.18
C GLN A 345 -6.93 4.36 -21.71
N TYR A 346 -7.22 5.49 -21.08
CA TYR A 346 -8.27 6.41 -21.54
C TYR A 346 -7.90 7.06 -22.89
N ALA A 347 -6.68 7.60 -23.00
CA ALA A 347 -6.24 8.35 -24.19
C ALA A 347 -6.19 7.50 -25.46
N PHE A 348 -5.80 6.22 -25.34
CA PHE A 348 -5.68 5.29 -26.48
C PHE A 348 -6.87 4.34 -26.64
N GLY A 349 -7.89 4.46 -25.81
CA GLY A 349 -9.06 3.59 -25.88
C GLY A 349 -8.76 2.12 -25.59
N TRP A 350 -7.75 1.81 -24.76
CA TRP A 350 -7.39 0.43 -24.41
C TRP A 350 -8.42 -0.16 -23.45
N THR A 351 -9.47 -0.73 -24.01
CA THR A 351 -10.45 -1.48 -23.23
C THR A 351 -10.10 -2.96 -23.30
N THR A 352 -9.85 -3.58 -22.17
CA THR A 352 -9.95 -5.04 -22.03
C THR A 352 -11.33 -5.34 -21.47
N SER A 353 -11.87 -6.53 -21.76
CA SER A 353 -13.22 -6.99 -21.47
C SER A 353 -13.97 -6.26 -20.34
N ASN A 354 -15.21 -5.88 -20.62
CA ASN A 354 -16.17 -5.27 -19.66
C ASN A 354 -16.61 -6.27 -18.55
N ALA A 355 -15.78 -7.21 -18.16
CA ALA A 355 -16.09 -8.29 -17.22
C ALA A 355 -16.56 -7.81 -15.82
N TRP A 356 -16.46 -6.52 -15.52
CA TRP A 356 -16.93 -5.89 -14.28
C TRP A 356 -18.20 -5.04 -14.50
N ILE A 357 -18.70 -4.95 -15.76
CA ILE A 357 -19.94 -4.28 -16.12
C ILE A 357 -20.91 -5.39 -16.54
N ASP A 358 -22.00 -5.49 -15.83
CA ASP A 358 -23.16 -6.20 -16.30
C ASP A 358 -23.86 -5.29 -17.31
N GLU A 359 -23.64 -5.54 -18.60
CA GLU A 359 -24.17 -4.69 -19.69
C GLU A 359 -25.70 -4.72 -19.73
N GLU A 360 -26.33 -5.79 -19.22
CA GLU A 360 -27.80 -5.87 -19.10
C GLU A 360 -28.35 -4.99 -17.97
N MET A 361 -27.53 -4.72 -16.94
CA MET A 361 -27.92 -3.89 -15.79
C MET A 361 -27.48 -2.41 -15.91
N PHE A 362 -26.48 -2.09 -16.74
CA PHE A 362 -25.86 -0.77 -16.82
C PHE A 362 -25.76 -0.29 -18.28
N GLU A 363 -26.89 0.10 -18.86
CA GLU A 363 -27.00 0.56 -20.26
C GLU A 363 -26.10 1.78 -20.60
N ASP A 364 -25.73 2.62 -19.62
CA ASP A 364 -24.89 3.82 -19.77
C ASP A 364 -23.41 3.60 -19.41
N ALA A 365 -22.82 2.47 -19.74
CA ALA A 365 -21.44 2.17 -19.41
C ALA A 365 -20.44 3.03 -20.19
N THR A 366 -20.22 4.26 -19.71
CA THR A 366 -19.13 5.12 -20.21
C THR A 366 -17.77 4.49 -19.91
N MET A 367 -16.78 4.77 -20.78
CA MET A 367 -15.42 4.25 -20.60
C MET A 367 -14.81 4.73 -19.28
N ARG A 368 -14.66 3.80 -18.32
CA ARG A 368 -14.07 4.03 -17.00
C ARG A 368 -12.69 3.40 -16.93
N VAL A 369 -11.75 4.13 -16.33
CA VAL A 369 -10.34 3.69 -16.19
C VAL A 369 -10.17 2.79 -14.98
N TYR A 370 -9.51 1.66 -15.15
CA TYR A 370 -9.22 0.68 -14.07
C TYR A 370 -7.73 0.32 -13.92
N SER A 371 -6.90 0.70 -14.88
CA SER A 371 -5.45 0.48 -14.89
C SER A 371 -5.06 -0.98 -14.57
N THR A 372 -4.02 -1.20 -13.79
CA THR A 372 -3.52 -2.54 -13.39
C THR A 372 -4.38 -3.22 -12.32
N LEU A 373 -5.32 -2.48 -11.72
CA LEU A 373 -6.16 -3.00 -10.62
C LEU A 373 -7.43 -3.71 -11.10
N GLY A 374 -7.83 -3.52 -12.37
CA GLY A 374 -8.89 -4.28 -13.01
C GLY A 374 -10.31 -3.84 -12.65
N ASN A 375 -10.49 -2.83 -11.77
CA ASN A 375 -11.78 -2.24 -11.41
C ASN A 375 -11.60 -0.74 -11.11
N PRO A 376 -12.46 0.16 -11.65
CA PRO A 376 -12.35 1.60 -11.44
C PRO A 376 -12.47 2.04 -9.98
N ASN A 377 -13.34 1.42 -9.19
CA ASN A 377 -13.50 1.76 -7.78
C ASN A 377 -12.24 1.36 -7.00
N VAL A 378 -11.70 0.16 -7.24
CA VAL A 378 -10.46 -0.34 -6.64
C VAL A 378 -9.27 0.57 -6.98
N LEU A 379 -9.19 1.05 -8.24
CA LEU A 379 -8.18 2.03 -8.62
C LEU A 379 -8.35 3.34 -7.84
N GLY A 380 -9.57 3.86 -7.76
CA GLY A 380 -9.87 5.06 -6.98
C GLY A 380 -9.50 4.92 -5.51
N GLU A 381 -9.82 3.79 -4.88
CA GLU A 381 -9.47 3.45 -3.49
C GLU A 381 -7.95 3.47 -3.25
N TYR A 382 -7.18 2.90 -4.16
CA TYR A 382 -5.72 2.95 -4.11
C TYR A 382 -5.21 4.40 -4.22
N LEU A 383 -5.76 5.18 -5.16
CA LEU A 383 -5.37 6.57 -5.37
C LEU A 383 -5.69 7.47 -4.17
N LEU A 384 -6.76 7.19 -3.40
CA LEU A 384 -7.08 7.91 -2.16
C LEU A 384 -5.96 7.84 -1.11
N LEU A 385 -5.23 6.73 -1.07
CA LEU A 385 -4.11 6.56 -0.14
C LEU A 385 -2.82 7.23 -0.64
N VAL A 386 -2.62 7.28 -1.97
CA VAL A 386 -1.39 7.84 -2.59
C VAL A 386 -1.43 9.35 -2.70
N LEU A 387 -2.56 9.92 -3.13
CA LEU A 387 -2.71 11.35 -3.46
C LEU A 387 -2.30 12.30 -2.33
N PRO A 388 -2.71 12.09 -1.06
CA PRO A 388 -2.31 13.00 0.03
C PRO A 388 -0.80 12.96 0.27
N VAL A 389 -0.15 11.80 0.11
CA VAL A 389 1.30 11.66 0.25
C VAL A 389 2.03 12.38 -0.90
N ALA A 390 1.52 12.24 -2.14
CA ALA A 390 2.07 12.96 -3.29
C ALA A 390 1.98 14.48 -3.12
N ALA A 391 0.86 14.98 -2.56
CA ALA A 391 0.69 16.40 -2.22
C ALA A 391 1.78 16.91 -1.26
N VAL A 392 2.17 16.12 -0.25
CA VAL A 392 3.25 16.49 0.67
C VAL A 392 4.57 16.69 -0.07
N TYR A 393 4.96 15.75 -0.93
CA TYR A 393 6.20 15.88 -1.70
C TYR A 393 6.16 17.05 -2.68
N MET A 394 5.02 17.34 -3.30
CA MET A 394 4.83 18.52 -4.14
C MET A 394 4.97 19.81 -3.33
N LEU A 395 4.36 19.90 -2.14
CA LEU A 395 4.34 21.12 -1.33
C LEU A 395 5.69 21.38 -0.64
N LYS A 396 6.42 20.33 -0.26
CA LYS A 396 7.66 20.44 0.52
C LYS A 396 8.88 20.86 -0.28
N ASN A 397 8.95 20.49 -1.55
CA ASN A 397 10.08 20.82 -2.42
C ASN A 397 10.06 22.31 -2.82
N LYS A 398 11.25 22.92 -2.98
CA LYS A 398 11.36 24.33 -3.37
C LYS A 398 11.05 24.53 -4.85
N TRP A 399 10.51 25.68 -5.21
CA TRP A 399 10.10 26.04 -6.57
C TRP A 399 11.23 25.93 -7.62
N LYS A 400 12.48 26.14 -7.20
CA LYS A 400 13.67 26.07 -8.07
C LYS A 400 14.17 24.65 -8.31
N GLU A 401 13.65 23.67 -7.59
CA GLU A 401 14.08 22.27 -7.68
C GLU A 401 13.25 21.52 -8.73
N LEU A 402 13.92 20.78 -9.61
CA LEU A 402 13.25 19.90 -10.60
C LEU A 402 12.33 18.88 -9.91
N SER A 403 12.69 18.43 -8.72
CA SER A 403 11.89 17.50 -7.91
C SER A 403 10.49 18.02 -7.61
N LYS A 404 10.31 19.33 -7.40
CA LYS A 404 8.98 19.92 -7.20
C LYS A 404 8.07 19.74 -8.40
N TRP A 405 8.59 20.01 -9.59
CA TRP A 405 7.84 19.88 -10.84
C TRP A 405 7.53 18.42 -11.14
N ALA A 406 8.50 17.51 -10.87
CA ALA A 406 8.27 16.08 -11.03
C ALA A 406 7.15 15.56 -10.09
N TYR A 407 7.18 15.90 -8.81
CA TYR A 407 6.09 15.51 -7.90
C TYR A 407 4.77 16.25 -8.18
N GLY A 408 4.83 17.49 -8.67
CA GLY A 408 3.66 18.22 -9.14
C GLY A 408 2.99 17.53 -10.33
N LEU A 409 3.80 17.08 -11.30
CA LEU A 409 3.29 16.30 -12.44
C LEU A 409 2.72 14.96 -12.00
N MET A 410 3.42 14.24 -11.10
CA MET A 410 2.90 12.98 -10.54
C MET A 410 1.56 13.19 -9.84
N PHE A 411 1.43 14.25 -9.02
CA PHE A 411 0.16 14.58 -8.36
C PHE A 411 -0.95 14.88 -9.37
N LEU A 412 -0.65 15.62 -10.41
CA LEU A 412 -1.61 15.96 -11.46
C LEU A 412 -2.09 14.69 -12.21
N VAL A 413 -1.17 13.79 -12.57
CA VAL A 413 -1.49 12.52 -13.22
C VAL A 413 -2.35 11.63 -12.32
N LEU A 414 -2.02 11.56 -11.01
CA LEU A 414 -2.79 10.83 -10.01
C LEU A 414 -4.22 11.40 -9.89
N ALA A 415 -4.35 12.73 -9.79
CA ALA A 415 -5.64 13.40 -9.67
C ALA A 415 -6.49 13.23 -10.95
N LEU A 416 -5.89 13.40 -12.13
CA LEU A 416 -6.55 13.16 -13.41
C LEU A 416 -7.05 11.71 -13.52
N CYS A 417 -6.20 10.74 -13.17
CA CYS A 417 -6.58 9.33 -13.18
C CYS A 417 -7.76 9.06 -12.23
N LEU A 418 -7.79 9.68 -11.03
CA LEU A 418 -8.92 9.57 -10.10
C LEU A 418 -10.22 10.09 -10.71
N VAL A 419 -10.18 11.22 -11.42
CA VAL A 419 -11.34 11.76 -12.14
C VAL A 419 -11.81 10.76 -13.20
N LEU A 420 -10.88 10.21 -14.00
CA LEU A 420 -11.18 9.26 -15.08
C LEU A 420 -11.70 7.89 -14.58
N THR A 421 -11.54 7.57 -13.30
CA THR A 421 -12.19 6.38 -12.72
C THR A 421 -13.71 6.51 -12.68
N GLN A 422 -14.26 7.72 -12.71
CA GLN A 422 -15.67 8.03 -12.55
C GLN A 422 -16.32 7.40 -11.30
N SER A 423 -15.52 7.16 -10.25
CA SER A 423 -15.99 6.62 -8.98
C SER A 423 -16.46 7.75 -8.06
N ARG A 424 -17.78 7.94 -7.97
CA ARG A 424 -18.41 9.00 -7.14
C ARG A 424 -17.97 8.92 -5.67
N GLY A 425 -17.95 7.73 -5.10
CA GLY A 425 -17.54 7.54 -3.72
C GLY A 425 -16.05 7.87 -3.49
N CYS A 426 -15.17 7.58 -4.46
CA CYS A 426 -13.76 7.98 -4.38
C CYS A 426 -13.59 9.50 -4.49
N TRP A 427 -14.42 10.19 -5.29
CA TRP A 427 -14.39 11.66 -5.35
C TRP A 427 -14.83 12.28 -4.01
N ILE A 428 -15.91 11.76 -3.40
CA ILE A 428 -16.34 12.18 -2.05
C ILE A 428 -15.23 11.92 -1.01
N GLY A 429 -14.63 10.74 -1.04
CA GLY A 429 -13.51 10.41 -0.15
C GLY A 429 -12.32 11.34 -0.33
N PHE A 430 -11.95 11.66 -1.59
CA PHE A 430 -10.86 12.58 -1.89
C PHE A 430 -11.17 14.00 -1.42
N MET A 431 -12.37 14.50 -1.70
CA MET A 431 -12.81 15.82 -1.24
C MET A 431 -12.74 15.94 0.28
N LEU A 432 -13.19 14.93 1.01
CA LEU A 432 -13.08 14.90 2.47
C LEU A 432 -11.62 14.92 2.93
N SER A 433 -10.75 14.14 2.28
CA SER A 433 -9.30 14.14 2.56
C SER A 433 -8.70 15.52 2.33
N VAL A 434 -9.04 16.19 1.21
CA VAL A 434 -8.57 17.55 0.88
C VAL A 434 -9.07 18.57 1.92
N VAL A 435 -10.36 18.51 2.28
CA VAL A 435 -10.94 19.39 3.32
C VAL A 435 -10.18 19.29 4.61
N ILE A 436 -9.92 18.07 5.09
CA ILE A 436 -9.15 17.85 6.33
C ILE A 436 -7.73 18.37 6.16
N PHE A 437 -7.04 17.98 5.07
CA PHE A 437 -5.65 18.38 4.84
C PHE A 437 -5.51 19.91 4.79
N VAL A 438 -6.33 20.60 4.00
CA VAL A 438 -6.27 22.06 3.86
C VAL A 438 -6.61 22.78 5.17
N THR A 439 -7.60 22.29 5.92
CA THR A 439 -8.00 22.88 7.21
C THR A 439 -6.84 22.90 8.21
N PHE A 440 -6.10 21.82 8.30
CA PHE A 440 -5.03 21.69 9.28
C PHE A 440 -3.68 22.22 8.77
N TYR A 441 -3.41 22.11 7.46
CA TYR A 441 -2.16 22.58 6.87
C TYR A 441 -2.07 24.12 6.88
N GLU A 442 -2.97 24.79 6.19
CA GLU A 442 -3.03 26.27 6.12
C GLU A 442 -4.46 26.71 5.70
N GLY A 443 -5.24 27.18 6.67
CA GLY A 443 -6.63 27.57 6.41
C GLY A 443 -6.83 28.71 5.38
N LYS A 444 -5.74 29.43 4.99
CA LYS A 444 -5.84 30.43 3.91
C LYS A 444 -6.18 29.82 2.54
N TRP A 445 -5.86 28.53 2.31
CA TRP A 445 -6.16 27.82 1.07
C TRP A 445 -7.67 27.63 0.85
N TRP A 446 -8.49 27.79 1.90
CA TRP A 446 -9.94 27.80 1.77
C TRP A 446 -10.45 28.85 0.78
N GLY A 447 -9.73 29.97 0.63
CA GLY A 447 -10.04 31.03 -0.33
C GLY A 447 -9.95 30.59 -1.80
N PHE A 448 -9.18 29.53 -2.12
CA PHE A 448 -9.06 28.99 -3.47
C PHE A 448 -10.19 28.03 -3.84
N ILE A 449 -10.85 27.41 -2.87
CA ILE A 449 -11.91 26.44 -3.14
C ILE A 449 -13.08 27.03 -3.94
N PRO A 450 -13.63 28.22 -3.59
CA PRO A 450 -14.68 28.84 -4.41
C PRO A 450 -14.22 29.12 -5.83
N ILE A 451 -12.96 29.55 -6.01
CA ILE A 451 -12.40 29.83 -7.35
C ILE A 451 -12.34 28.53 -8.16
N VAL A 452 -11.84 27.46 -7.58
CA VAL A 452 -11.80 26.14 -8.24
C VAL A 452 -13.21 25.66 -8.57
N LEU A 453 -14.17 25.77 -7.65
CA LEU A 453 -15.56 25.38 -7.87
C LEU A 453 -16.24 26.19 -8.96
N CYS A 454 -15.90 27.47 -9.10
CA CYS A 454 -16.44 28.33 -10.19
C CYS A 454 -15.84 27.98 -11.56
N ILE A 455 -14.58 27.57 -11.61
CA ILE A 455 -13.88 27.26 -12.86
C ILE A 455 -14.16 25.81 -13.32
N LEU A 456 -14.35 24.92 -12.36
CA LEU A 456 -14.52 23.47 -12.58
C LEU A 456 -15.59 23.11 -13.63
N PRO A 457 -16.82 23.70 -13.60
CA PRO A 457 -17.85 23.39 -14.59
C PRO A 457 -17.49 23.73 -16.04
N PHE A 458 -16.57 24.67 -16.26
CA PHE A 458 -16.13 25.07 -17.60
C PHE A 458 -15.02 24.15 -18.17
N ILE A 459 -14.39 23.35 -17.34
CA ILE A 459 -13.26 22.48 -17.72
C ILE A 459 -13.68 21.02 -17.77
N ILE A 460 -14.65 20.63 -16.93
CA ILE A 460 -15.09 19.24 -16.80
C ILE A 460 -16.02 18.86 -17.96
N PRO A 461 -15.80 17.72 -18.65
CA PRO A 461 -16.74 17.18 -19.62
C PRO A 461 -18.12 16.96 -19.02
N GLN A 462 -19.17 17.16 -19.83
CA GLN A 462 -20.57 17.04 -19.40
C GLN A 462 -20.87 15.68 -18.78
N THR A 463 -20.28 14.60 -19.30
CA THR A 463 -20.40 13.24 -18.75
C THR A 463 -19.99 13.12 -17.27
N ILE A 464 -18.99 13.91 -16.84
CA ILE A 464 -18.56 13.95 -15.42
C ILE A 464 -19.55 14.77 -14.60
N VAL A 465 -20.08 15.88 -15.16
CA VAL A 465 -21.11 16.70 -14.49
C VAL A 465 -22.36 15.84 -14.25
N ASP A 466 -22.84 15.14 -15.27
CA ASP A 466 -24.01 14.25 -15.18
C ASP A 466 -23.77 13.15 -14.12
N ARG A 467 -22.54 12.62 -14.06
CA ARG A 467 -22.15 11.63 -13.06
C ARG A 467 -22.13 12.18 -11.62
N ILE A 468 -21.79 13.46 -11.44
CA ILE A 468 -21.87 14.15 -10.14
C ILE A 468 -23.36 14.38 -9.76
N MET A 469 -24.17 14.81 -10.70
CA MET A 469 -25.59 15.09 -10.47
C MET A 469 -26.39 13.81 -10.19
N SER A 470 -25.93 12.64 -10.63
CA SER A 470 -26.57 11.36 -10.33
C SER A 470 -26.28 10.82 -8.90
N VAL A 471 -25.53 11.57 -8.07
CA VAL A 471 -25.28 11.18 -6.67
C VAL A 471 -26.59 11.21 -5.88
N GLY A 472 -27.00 10.07 -5.34
CA GLY A 472 -28.25 9.94 -4.56
C GLY A 472 -29.52 9.77 -5.39
N ASN A 473 -29.44 9.77 -6.72
CA ASN A 473 -30.58 9.46 -7.56
C ASN A 473 -30.87 7.95 -7.53
N MET A 474 -32.08 7.56 -7.14
CA MET A 474 -32.53 6.17 -7.10
C MET A 474 -32.87 5.60 -8.49
N GLU A 475 -33.00 6.44 -9.51
CA GLU A 475 -33.13 5.99 -10.90
C GLU A 475 -31.79 5.51 -11.49
N ASP A 476 -30.65 5.93 -10.89
CA ASP A 476 -29.35 5.41 -11.24
C ASP A 476 -29.24 3.93 -10.78
N SER A 477 -29.08 3.03 -11.72
CA SER A 477 -29.03 1.58 -11.49
C SER A 477 -27.98 1.18 -10.46
N SER A 478 -26.81 1.82 -10.46
CA SER A 478 -25.72 1.57 -9.51
C SER A 478 -26.07 2.01 -8.08
N THR A 479 -26.89 3.04 -7.92
CA THR A 479 -27.34 3.54 -6.61
C THR A 479 -28.43 2.63 -6.05
N SER A 480 -29.47 2.35 -6.84
CA SER A 480 -30.57 1.48 -6.43
C SER A 480 -30.10 0.06 -6.09
N TYR A 481 -29.21 -0.51 -6.91
CA TYR A 481 -28.58 -1.81 -6.67
C TYR A 481 -27.93 -1.88 -5.27
N ARG A 482 -27.10 -0.90 -4.90
CA ARG A 482 -26.46 -0.86 -3.57
C ARG A 482 -27.48 -0.70 -2.45
N VAL A 483 -28.47 0.15 -2.60
CA VAL A 483 -29.51 0.39 -1.57
C VAL A 483 -30.28 -0.91 -1.30
N TYR A 484 -30.68 -1.66 -2.33
CA TYR A 484 -31.35 -2.94 -2.14
C TYR A 484 -30.44 -3.98 -1.44
N ILE A 485 -29.15 -4.04 -1.80
CA ILE A 485 -28.20 -4.90 -1.10
C ILE A 485 -28.05 -4.50 0.37
N TRP A 486 -27.99 -3.19 0.67
CA TRP A 486 -27.91 -2.71 2.05
C TRP A 486 -29.19 -3.07 2.85
N MET A 487 -30.37 -2.95 2.26
CA MET A 487 -31.62 -3.36 2.91
C MET A 487 -31.60 -4.85 3.25
N GLY A 488 -31.19 -5.71 2.32
CA GLY A 488 -31.03 -7.13 2.57
C GLY A 488 -29.99 -7.43 3.65
N THR A 489 -28.83 -6.76 3.58
CA THR A 489 -27.76 -6.90 4.57
C THR A 489 -28.20 -6.46 5.96
N LEU A 490 -28.97 -5.36 6.07
CA LEU A 490 -29.57 -4.94 7.34
C LEU A 490 -30.60 -5.95 7.87
N GLY A 491 -31.31 -6.64 6.98
CA GLY A 491 -32.17 -7.78 7.34
C GLY A 491 -31.38 -8.93 7.97
N MET A 492 -30.24 -9.29 7.38
CA MET A 492 -29.32 -10.31 7.93
C MET A 492 -28.82 -9.92 9.33
N MET A 493 -28.50 -8.63 9.55
CA MET A 493 -27.99 -8.14 10.84
C MET A 493 -28.94 -8.39 12.00
N LYS A 494 -30.24 -8.39 11.81
CA LYS A 494 -31.22 -8.71 12.87
C LYS A 494 -30.98 -10.07 13.50
N HIS A 495 -30.39 -11.01 12.73
CA HIS A 495 -30.14 -12.39 13.16
C HIS A 495 -28.68 -12.66 13.50
N TYR A 496 -27.73 -11.97 12.83
CA TYR A 496 -26.30 -12.31 12.87
C TYR A 496 -25.40 -11.22 13.46
N TRP A 497 -25.96 -10.12 14.01
CA TRP A 497 -25.20 -8.95 14.48
C TRP A 497 -24.14 -9.26 15.56
N LEU A 498 -24.32 -10.35 16.33
CA LEU A 498 -23.42 -10.68 17.45
C LEU A 498 -22.23 -11.54 16.98
N ARG A 499 -22.49 -12.64 16.28
CA ARG A 499 -21.45 -13.63 15.93
C ARG A 499 -20.96 -13.53 14.49
N GLY A 500 -21.73 -12.90 13.61
CA GLY A 500 -21.51 -12.90 12.18
C GLY A 500 -21.88 -14.22 11.48
N ILE A 501 -21.68 -14.24 10.17
CA ILE A 501 -21.94 -15.40 9.30
C ILE A 501 -20.65 -16.11 8.86
N GLY A 502 -19.49 -15.53 9.15
CA GLY A 502 -18.19 -15.90 8.61
C GLY A 502 -17.74 -15.01 7.46
N MET A 503 -16.45 -15.12 7.10
CA MET A 503 -15.81 -14.23 6.15
C MET A 503 -16.02 -14.65 4.71
N GLY A 504 -16.13 -13.64 3.83
CA GLY A 504 -15.99 -13.74 2.39
C GLY A 504 -17.26 -14.13 1.65
N GLU A 505 -17.14 -14.09 0.33
CA GLU A 505 -18.23 -14.31 -0.63
C GLU A 505 -18.95 -15.63 -0.39
N ALA A 506 -18.23 -16.72 -0.12
CA ALA A 506 -18.82 -18.04 0.07
C ALA A 506 -19.82 -18.09 1.24
N ALA A 507 -19.57 -17.39 2.33
CA ALA A 507 -20.48 -17.30 3.47
C ALA A 507 -21.63 -16.33 3.17
N PHE A 508 -21.33 -15.20 2.55
CA PHE A 508 -22.33 -14.20 2.19
C PHE A 508 -23.37 -14.75 1.20
N SER A 509 -22.93 -15.40 0.14
CA SER A 509 -23.79 -15.97 -0.91
C SER A 509 -24.69 -17.11 -0.43
N GLN A 510 -24.35 -17.79 0.69
CA GLN A 510 -25.22 -18.79 1.31
C GLN A 510 -26.34 -18.20 2.14
N VAL A 511 -26.14 -17.02 2.74
CA VAL A 511 -27.10 -16.44 3.69
C VAL A 511 -27.89 -15.28 3.06
N TYR A 512 -27.26 -14.43 2.27
CA TYR A 512 -27.86 -13.24 1.69
C TYR A 512 -29.15 -13.49 0.87
N PRO A 513 -29.28 -14.55 0.04
CA PRO A 513 -30.48 -14.77 -0.76
C PRO A 513 -31.78 -14.86 0.03
N PHE A 514 -31.73 -15.31 1.29
CA PHE A 514 -32.91 -15.36 2.17
C PHE A 514 -33.40 -13.97 2.63
N PHE A 515 -32.61 -12.93 2.44
CA PHE A 515 -32.86 -11.56 2.88
C PHE A 515 -32.86 -10.57 1.69
N SER A 516 -32.63 -11.06 0.46
CA SER A 516 -32.46 -10.20 -0.71
C SER A 516 -33.75 -9.47 -1.07
N TYR A 517 -33.62 -8.23 -1.53
CA TYR A 517 -34.68 -7.46 -2.15
C TYR A 517 -34.57 -7.56 -3.68
N ASN A 518 -35.75 -7.64 -4.36
CA ASN A 518 -35.83 -7.74 -5.84
C ASN A 518 -35.00 -8.89 -6.44
N ALA A 519 -34.88 -10.00 -5.72
CA ALA A 519 -34.07 -11.15 -6.15
C ALA A 519 -32.62 -10.82 -6.56
N ILE A 520 -32.05 -9.71 -6.06
CA ILE A 520 -30.68 -9.31 -6.37
C ILE A 520 -29.71 -10.32 -5.74
N ILE A 521 -28.82 -10.87 -6.55
CA ILE A 521 -27.71 -11.70 -6.11
C ILE A 521 -26.48 -10.79 -5.96
N ALA A 522 -25.83 -10.85 -4.80
CA ALA A 522 -24.64 -10.05 -4.52
C ALA A 522 -23.56 -10.90 -3.84
N PRO A 523 -22.28 -10.74 -4.22
CA PRO A 523 -21.17 -11.43 -3.58
C PRO A 523 -20.77 -10.81 -2.22
N HIS A 524 -21.16 -9.59 -1.96
CA HIS A 524 -20.88 -8.80 -0.75
C HIS A 524 -21.79 -7.59 -0.63
N SER A 525 -21.75 -6.90 0.50
CA SER A 525 -22.66 -5.79 0.84
C SER A 525 -22.38 -4.45 0.14
N HIS A 526 -21.31 -4.30 -0.64
CA HIS A 526 -20.84 -3.00 -1.15
C HIS A 526 -20.74 -1.89 -0.10
N ASN A 527 -20.33 -2.28 1.13
CA ASN A 527 -20.07 -1.37 2.24
C ASN A 527 -19.19 -2.10 3.25
N LEU A 528 -17.96 -1.62 3.46
CA LEU A 528 -17.01 -2.28 4.36
C LEU A 528 -17.54 -2.44 5.78
N PHE A 529 -18.24 -1.45 6.31
CA PHE A 529 -18.73 -1.47 7.69
C PHE A 529 -19.88 -2.48 7.87
N LEU A 530 -20.82 -2.50 6.93
CA LEU A 530 -21.89 -3.50 6.91
C LEU A 530 -21.33 -4.90 6.70
N GLN A 531 -20.32 -5.03 5.82
CA GLN A 531 -19.69 -6.31 5.55
C GLN A 531 -18.99 -6.86 6.81
N LEU A 532 -18.17 -6.04 7.47
CA LEU A 532 -17.52 -6.46 8.73
C LEU A 532 -18.52 -6.81 9.82
N LEU A 533 -19.63 -6.08 9.90
CA LEU A 533 -20.68 -6.35 10.87
C LEU A 533 -21.39 -7.67 10.59
N VAL A 534 -21.68 -7.96 9.33
CA VAL A 534 -22.32 -9.23 8.95
C VAL A 534 -21.35 -10.40 9.03
N GLU A 535 -20.08 -10.21 8.64
CA GLU A 535 -19.07 -11.28 8.66
C GLU A 535 -18.61 -11.63 10.07
N ALA A 536 -18.36 -10.64 10.93
CA ALA A 536 -17.68 -10.82 12.22
C ALA A 536 -18.48 -10.27 13.43
N GLY A 537 -19.71 -9.84 13.20
CA GLY A 537 -20.55 -9.25 14.22
C GLY A 537 -20.05 -7.89 14.73
N ILE A 538 -20.72 -7.39 15.77
CA ILE A 538 -20.40 -6.08 16.39
C ILE A 538 -18.98 -6.02 16.94
N SER A 539 -18.42 -7.16 17.36
CA SER A 539 -17.05 -7.25 17.87
C SER A 539 -16.03 -6.97 16.77
N GLY A 540 -16.20 -7.52 15.55
CA GLY A 540 -15.33 -7.28 14.42
C GLY A 540 -15.36 -5.82 13.97
N LEU A 541 -16.56 -5.28 13.78
CA LEU A 541 -16.75 -3.86 13.45
C LEU A 541 -16.20 -2.95 14.55
N GLY A 542 -16.49 -3.24 15.83
CA GLY A 542 -16.04 -2.43 16.96
C GLY A 542 -14.51 -2.35 17.05
N VAL A 543 -13.82 -3.48 16.96
CA VAL A 543 -12.35 -3.52 16.97
C VAL A 543 -11.77 -2.76 15.77
N PHE A 544 -12.36 -2.91 14.57
CA PHE A 544 -11.93 -2.17 13.38
C PHE A 544 -12.07 -0.66 13.57
N LEU A 545 -13.20 -0.17 14.07
CA LEU A 545 -13.42 1.26 14.31
C LEU A 545 -12.46 1.81 15.37
N VAL A 546 -12.24 1.09 16.48
CA VAL A 546 -11.25 1.46 17.49
C VAL A 546 -9.85 1.57 16.89
N MET A 547 -9.47 0.62 16.04
CA MET A 547 -8.20 0.66 15.32
C MET A 547 -8.03 1.95 14.51
N GLN A 548 -9.07 2.37 13.76
CA GLN A 548 -9.02 3.60 12.98
C GLN A 548 -8.90 4.84 13.87
N ILE A 549 -9.68 4.90 14.95
CA ILE A 549 -9.62 6.01 15.91
C ILE A 549 -8.22 6.11 16.54
N VAL A 550 -7.64 4.98 16.95
CA VAL A 550 -6.28 4.92 17.50
C VAL A 550 -5.28 5.41 16.47
N PHE A 551 -5.36 4.96 15.21
CA PHE A 551 -4.46 5.38 14.14
C PHE A 551 -4.54 6.89 13.91
N VAL A 552 -5.74 7.44 13.68
CA VAL A 552 -5.94 8.88 13.44
C VAL A 552 -5.43 9.71 14.61
N LYS A 553 -5.68 9.25 15.86
CA LYS A 553 -5.11 9.89 17.04
C LYS A 553 -3.59 9.91 17.01
N LYS A 554 -2.94 8.76 16.71
CA LYS A 554 -1.47 8.68 16.64
C LYS A 554 -0.91 9.61 15.56
N MET A 555 -1.58 9.74 14.41
CA MET A 555 -1.19 10.71 13.36
C MET A 555 -1.40 12.16 13.84
N SER A 556 -2.50 12.45 14.52
CA SER A 556 -2.74 13.76 15.14
C SER A 556 -1.68 14.12 16.19
N ASP A 557 -1.22 13.13 16.98
CA ASP A 557 -0.15 13.34 17.96
C ASP A 557 1.16 13.73 17.25
N VAL A 558 1.57 12.97 16.20
CA VAL A 558 2.77 13.29 15.40
C VAL A 558 2.67 14.69 14.78
N TYR A 559 1.50 15.02 14.21
CA TYR A 559 1.27 16.35 13.63
C TYR A 559 1.46 17.49 14.62
N ARG A 560 1.15 17.29 15.90
CA ARG A 560 1.25 18.29 16.97
C ARG A 560 2.61 18.38 17.64
N MET A 561 3.48 17.38 17.45
CA MET A 561 4.80 17.31 18.09
C MET A 561 5.83 18.27 17.46
N ASP A 562 5.56 18.79 16.27
CA ASP A 562 6.52 19.56 15.50
C ASP A 562 5.86 20.74 14.77
N ASP A 563 6.67 21.57 14.10
CA ASP A 563 6.14 22.58 13.19
C ASP A 563 5.20 21.91 12.17
N LYS A 564 4.01 22.50 11.99
CA LYS A 564 2.99 22.04 11.06
C LYS A 564 3.50 21.85 9.64
N LYS A 565 4.58 22.58 9.27
CA LYS A 565 5.24 22.50 7.97
C LYS A 565 6.43 21.54 7.95
N SER A 566 6.74 20.85 9.03
CA SER A 566 7.77 19.80 9.01
C SER A 566 7.35 18.66 8.10
N MET A 567 8.31 17.91 7.57
CA MET A 567 8.03 16.75 6.72
C MET A 567 7.20 15.70 7.46
N ASP A 568 7.55 15.45 8.73
CA ASP A 568 6.88 14.48 9.58
C ASP A 568 5.42 14.87 9.85
N SER A 569 5.16 16.15 10.22
CA SER A 569 3.81 16.64 10.48
C SER A 569 2.93 16.60 9.22
N MET A 570 3.48 17.00 8.07
CA MET A 570 2.74 16.96 6.81
C MET A 570 2.43 15.52 6.37
N LEU A 571 3.37 14.58 6.53
CA LEU A 571 3.12 13.16 6.25
C LEU A 571 2.06 12.57 7.20
N ALA A 572 2.14 12.88 8.49
CA ALA A 572 1.14 12.43 9.45
C ALA A 572 -0.27 12.95 9.10
N LEU A 573 -0.38 14.23 8.70
CA LEU A 573 -1.63 14.83 8.25
C LEU A 573 -2.14 14.16 6.96
N ALA A 574 -1.24 13.89 6.00
CA ALA A 574 -1.59 13.22 4.75
C ALA A 574 -2.10 11.79 4.97
N LEU A 575 -1.42 11.02 5.84
CA LEU A 575 -1.82 9.66 6.17
C LEU A 575 -3.16 9.64 6.91
N GLY A 576 -3.35 10.54 7.89
CA GLY A 576 -4.60 10.65 8.62
C GLY A 576 -5.78 11.04 7.73
N SER A 577 -5.61 12.08 6.89
CA SER A 577 -6.66 12.54 5.98
C SER A 577 -6.94 11.52 4.86
N GLY A 578 -5.89 10.87 4.32
CA GLY A 578 -6.03 9.82 3.30
C GLY A 578 -6.81 8.61 3.81
N VAL A 579 -6.50 8.14 5.04
CA VAL A 579 -7.24 7.04 5.67
C VAL A 579 -8.69 7.43 5.92
N ILE A 580 -8.98 8.65 6.39
CA ILE A 580 -10.37 9.11 6.58
C ILE A 580 -11.11 9.17 5.23
N GLY A 581 -10.46 9.68 4.16
CA GLY A 581 -11.03 9.68 2.82
C GLY A 581 -11.30 8.28 2.29
N PHE A 582 -10.39 7.34 2.51
CA PHE A 582 -10.57 5.93 2.17
C PHE A 582 -11.76 5.29 2.92
N LEU A 583 -11.88 5.57 4.23
CA LEU A 583 -13.00 5.09 5.03
C LEU A 583 -14.34 5.69 4.60
N ALA A 584 -14.36 6.94 4.13
CA ALA A 584 -15.56 7.54 3.56
C ALA A 584 -15.99 6.82 2.27
N GLN A 585 -15.06 6.50 1.36
CA GLN A 585 -15.33 5.65 0.20
C GLN A 585 -15.85 4.26 0.62
N SER A 586 -15.29 3.69 1.69
CA SER A 586 -15.66 2.38 2.21
C SER A 586 -17.11 2.28 2.71
N MET A 587 -17.82 3.40 2.85
CA MET A 587 -19.27 3.43 3.09
C MET A 587 -20.09 3.09 1.82
N PHE A 588 -19.48 3.23 0.65
CA PHE A 588 -20.12 3.03 -0.65
C PHE A 588 -19.59 1.83 -1.41
N ASP A 589 -18.52 1.18 -0.90
CA ASP A 589 -17.99 -0.06 -1.48
C ASP A 589 -17.33 -0.95 -0.42
N TYR A 590 -17.16 -2.24 -0.71
CA TYR A 590 -16.40 -3.18 0.11
C TYR A 590 -14.92 -3.14 -0.28
N THR A 591 -14.20 -2.13 0.18
CA THR A 591 -12.82 -1.84 -0.21
C THR A 591 -11.82 -2.98 0.08
N PHE A 592 -12.11 -3.87 1.03
CA PHE A 592 -11.27 -5.03 1.34
C PHE A 592 -11.58 -6.28 0.50
N TYR A 593 -12.55 -6.21 -0.41
CA TYR A 593 -12.75 -7.23 -1.43
C TYR A 593 -11.48 -7.42 -2.29
N ASN A 594 -10.79 -6.32 -2.63
CA ASN A 594 -9.51 -6.39 -3.31
C ASN A 594 -8.36 -6.47 -2.30
N TYR A 595 -7.77 -7.64 -2.15
CA TYR A 595 -6.68 -7.89 -1.21
C TYR A 595 -5.43 -7.02 -1.44
N ARG A 596 -5.18 -6.54 -2.68
CA ARG A 596 -4.05 -5.65 -2.98
C ARG A 596 -4.24 -4.28 -2.34
N VAL A 597 -5.45 -3.73 -2.43
CA VAL A 597 -5.81 -2.46 -1.77
C VAL A 597 -5.82 -2.62 -0.25
N MET A 598 -6.36 -3.73 0.25
CA MET A 598 -6.29 -4.06 1.68
C MET A 598 -4.84 -4.11 2.17
N ALA A 599 -3.94 -4.79 1.45
CA ALA A 599 -2.52 -4.84 1.79
C ALA A 599 -1.90 -3.44 1.86
N VAL A 600 -2.15 -2.60 0.84
CA VAL A 600 -1.67 -1.21 0.81
C VAL A 600 -2.22 -0.41 1.99
N PHE A 601 -3.49 -0.57 2.34
CA PHE A 601 -4.09 0.09 3.49
C PHE A 601 -3.33 -0.23 4.78
N PHE A 602 -3.07 -1.51 5.07
CA PHE A 602 -2.33 -1.91 6.27
C PHE A 602 -0.84 -1.54 6.21
N MET A 603 -0.22 -1.50 5.01
CA MET A 603 1.12 -0.91 4.84
C MET A 603 1.14 0.58 5.19
N VAL A 604 0.14 1.35 4.77
CA VAL A 604 -0.01 2.78 5.10
C VAL A 604 -0.15 2.98 6.62
N LEU A 605 -0.96 2.17 7.30
CA LEU A 605 -1.04 2.19 8.76
C LEU A 605 0.35 1.91 9.38
N GLY A 606 1.06 0.90 8.88
CA GLY A 606 2.40 0.54 9.34
C GLY A 606 3.43 1.66 9.14
N LEU A 607 3.42 2.33 7.98
CA LEU A 607 4.29 3.48 7.69
C LEU A 607 4.00 4.66 8.63
N GLY A 608 2.71 4.92 8.92
CA GLY A 608 2.32 5.96 9.87
C GLY A 608 2.82 5.70 11.28
N LEU A 609 2.74 4.45 11.76
CA LEU A 609 3.27 4.10 13.08
C LEU A 609 4.81 4.04 13.10
N ALA A 610 5.46 3.63 12.01
CA ALA A 610 6.91 3.74 11.86
C ALA A 610 7.37 5.21 11.99
N LEU A 611 6.64 6.16 11.36
CA LEU A 611 6.88 7.60 11.49
C LEU A 611 6.80 8.05 12.95
N LYS A 612 5.76 7.62 13.68
CA LYS A 612 5.60 7.93 15.09
C LYS A 612 6.74 7.38 15.93
N HIS A 613 7.10 6.11 15.76
CA HIS A 613 8.17 5.47 16.52
C HIS A 613 9.53 6.13 16.32
N LEU A 614 9.87 6.52 15.09
CA LEU A 614 11.12 7.22 14.80
C LEU A 614 11.15 8.63 15.45
N LYS A 615 10.00 9.31 15.53
CA LYS A 615 9.92 10.63 16.14
C LYS A 615 10.02 10.60 17.67
N THR A 616 9.60 9.53 18.32
CA THR A 616 9.65 9.39 19.79
C THR A 616 11.02 8.89 20.28
N THR A 617 11.88 8.45 19.39
CA THR A 617 13.26 8.00 19.69
C THR A 617 14.32 9.05 19.43
N ASP A 618 13.99 10.10 18.67
CA ASP A 618 14.79 11.33 18.53
C ASP A 618 14.46 12.30 19.67
#